data_6cba10d43924fa267c99473c73ed6564
#
_entry.id   6cba10d43924fa267c99473c73ed6564
#
_cell.length_a   1.000
_cell.length_b   1.000
_cell.length_c   1.000
_cell.angle_alpha   90.00
_cell.angle_beta   90.00
_cell.angle_gamma   90.00
#
_symmetry.space_group_name_H-M   'P 1'
#
loop_
_entity.id
_entity.type
_entity.pdbx_description
1 polymer ?
#
loop_
_entity_poly.entity_id
_entity_poly.type
_entity_poly.pdbx_seq_one_letter_code
_entity_poly.pdbx_strand_id
1 'polypeptide(L)'
;MKRKTIAMLMVASMTVALFAGCGSKSDESDSGKVKLTFLDKHPEDEYKGYFEEAIADFEKENPDIEIEYENISDQAMKEKLSVLAAGGDLPDIFFCWGG
;
A
#
# COMPACT_ATOMS: atom_id res chain seq x y z
N MET A 1 49.13 -13.91 28.85
CA MET A 1 47.92 -14.76 28.77
C MET A 1 46.61 -13.98 28.87
N LYS A 2 46.58 -12.79 29.41
CA LYS A 2 45.32 -11.98 29.48
C LYS A 2 44.86 -11.35 28.16
N ARG A 3 45.71 -11.24 27.15
CA ARG A 3 45.39 -10.64 25.84
C ARG A 3 44.64 -11.58 24.88
N LYS A 4 44.77 -12.89 25.10
CA LYS A 4 44.10 -13.90 24.21
C LYS A 4 42.64 -14.15 24.61
N THR A 5 42.29 -13.93 25.85
CA THR A 5 40.93 -14.08 26.36
C THR A 5 40.04 -12.89 26.02
N ILE A 6 40.61 -11.70 25.87
CA ILE A 6 39.87 -10.49 25.44
C ILE A 6 39.54 -10.52 23.94
N ALA A 7 40.42 -11.09 23.14
CA ALA A 7 40.18 -11.26 21.69
C ALA A 7 39.05 -12.26 21.38
N MET A 8 38.85 -13.25 22.25
CA MET A 8 37.80 -14.26 22.05
C MET A 8 36.39 -13.77 22.48
N LEU A 9 36.34 -12.80 23.38
CA LEU A 9 35.08 -12.19 23.82
C LEU A 9 34.54 -11.14 22.81
N MET A 10 35.40 -10.55 21.99
CA MET A 10 34.97 -9.58 20.95
C MET A 10 34.41 -10.23 19.70
N VAL A 11 34.75 -11.50 19.41
CA VAL A 11 34.22 -12.22 18.25
C VAL A 11 32.82 -12.76 18.50
N ALA A 12 32.44 -12.97 19.77
CA ALA A 12 31.11 -13.49 20.11
C ALA A 12 29.99 -12.44 20.08
N SER A 13 30.33 -11.15 20.09
CA SER A 13 29.33 -10.07 20.09
C SER A 13 28.93 -9.58 18.69
N MET A 14 29.57 -10.05 17.63
CA MET A 14 29.34 -9.57 16.25
C MET A 14 28.37 -10.43 15.45
N THR A 15 27.91 -11.55 15.98
CA THR A 15 27.03 -12.49 15.25
C THR A 15 25.53 -12.30 15.50
N VAL A 16 25.10 -11.33 16.31
CA VAL A 16 23.66 -11.11 16.60
C VAL A 16 23.04 -9.99 15.74
N ALA A 17 23.83 -9.27 14.96
CA ALA A 17 23.33 -8.09 14.22
C ALA A 17 22.87 -8.39 12.77
N LEU A 18 22.81 -9.64 12.34
CA LEU A 18 22.46 -9.99 10.93
C LEU A 18 21.05 -10.54 10.73
N PHE A 19 20.20 -10.56 11.76
CA PHE A 19 18.81 -11.01 11.64
C PHE A 19 17.76 -9.91 11.68
N ALA A 20 18.15 -8.63 11.72
CA ALA A 20 17.22 -7.51 11.72
C ALA A 20 17.06 -6.85 10.35
N GLY A 21 17.34 -7.56 9.27
CA GLY A 21 17.36 -7.01 7.91
C GLY A 21 16.29 -7.55 6.97
N CYS A 22 15.18 -8.08 7.45
CA CYS A 22 13.99 -8.34 6.65
C CYS A 22 12.83 -7.53 7.17
N GLY A 23 12.99 -6.19 7.17
CA GLY A 23 11.87 -5.29 7.12
C GLY A 23 11.27 -5.38 5.72
N SER A 24 10.43 -6.39 5.45
CA SER A 24 9.46 -6.24 4.39
C SER A 24 8.70 -4.96 4.69
N LYS A 25 8.70 -4.02 3.76
CA LYS A 25 7.73 -2.94 3.75
C LYS A 25 6.37 -3.59 3.49
N SER A 26 5.82 -4.21 4.50
CA SER A 26 4.39 -4.29 4.60
C SER A 26 3.97 -2.90 5.02
N ASP A 27 3.25 -2.20 4.16
CA ASP A 27 2.41 -1.11 4.59
C ASP A 27 1.40 -1.75 5.55
N GLU A 28 1.81 -1.84 6.80
CA GLU A 28 0.94 -2.28 7.86
C GLU A 28 -0.10 -1.20 8.03
N SER A 29 -1.29 -1.47 7.53
CA SER A 29 -2.45 -0.79 8.04
C SER A 29 -2.50 -1.11 9.53
N ASP A 30 -2.35 -0.10 10.39
CA ASP A 30 -2.37 -0.23 11.85
C ASP A 30 -3.63 -0.91 12.41
N SER A 31 -4.64 -1.13 11.57
CA SER A 31 -5.92 -1.74 11.88
C SER A 31 -6.01 -3.24 11.55
N GLY A 32 -4.98 -3.85 10.94
CA GLY A 32 -5.02 -5.23 10.44
C GLY A 32 -5.96 -5.46 9.27
N LYS A 33 -6.52 -4.39 8.68
CA LYS A 33 -7.38 -4.45 7.51
C LYS A 33 -6.57 -4.52 6.23
N VAL A 34 -7.12 -5.18 5.21
CA VAL A 34 -6.63 -5.11 3.85
C VAL A 34 -7.06 -3.79 3.24
N LYS A 35 -6.12 -2.99 2.77
CA LYS A 35 -6.42 -1.75 2.04
C LYS A 35 -6.40 -2.01 0.55
N LEU A 36 -7.48 -1.61 -0.12
CA LEU A 36 -7.60 -1.62 -1.57
C LEU A 36 -7.73 -0.17 -2.06
N THR A 37 -7.00 0.17 -3.08
CA THR A 37 -7.05 1.48 -3.72
C THR A 37 -8.00 1.46 -4.91
N PHE A 38 -8.93 2.41 -4.94
CA PHE A 38 -9.87 2.56 -6.05
C PHE A 38 -9.80 3.97 -6.65
N LEU A 39 -9.41 4.04 -7.91
CA LEU A 39 -9.31 5.28 -8.66
C LEU A 39 -10.44 5.38 -9.68
N ASP A 40 -11.31 6.37 -9.49
CA ASP A 40 -12.47 6.65 -10.34
C ASP A 40 -12.26 7.92 -11.17
N LYS A 41 -12.87 7.97 -12.35
CA LYS A 41 -12.78 9.07 -13.32
C LYS A 41 -14.05 9.92 -13.43
N HIS A 42 -15.03 9.71 -12.58
CA HIS A 42 -16.31 10.41 -12.63
C HIS A 42 -16.39 11.44 -11.49
N PRO A 43 -15.88 12.67 -11.70
CA PRO A 43 -15.84 13.69 -10.65
C PRO A 43 -17.20 14.35 -10.35
N GLU A 44 -18.24 14.00 -11.11
CA GLU A 44 -19.58 14.49 -10.90
C GLU A 44 -20.15 14.00 -9.57
N ASP A 45 -20.75 14.88 -8.79
CA ASP A 45 -21.26 14.60 -7.45
C ASP A 45 -22.22 13.39 -7.39
N GLU A 46 -23.02 13.19 -8.44
CA GLU A 46 -23.96 12.08 -8.53
C GLU A 46 -23.23 10.73 -8.54
N TYR A 47 -22.20 10.57 -9.36
CA TYR A 47 -21.42 9.33 -9.44
C TYR A 47 -20.58 9.11 -8.19
N LYS A 48 -19.99 10.18 -7.69
CA LYS A 48 -19.21 10.13 -6.45
C LYS A 48 -20.06 9.63 -5.29
N GLY A 49 -21.25 10.18 -5.09
CA GLY A 49 -22.18 9.75 -4.05
C GLY A 49 -22.57 8.27 -4.17
N TYR A 50 -22.83 7.82 -5.38
CA TYR A 50 -23.13 6.41 -5.66
C TYR A 50 -21.98 5.47 -5.27
N PHE A 51 -20.77 5.80 -5.66
CA PHE A 51 -19.61 4.97 -5.32
C PHE A 51 -19.28 5.00 -3.82
N GLU A 52 -19.40 6.16 -3.17
CA GLU A 52 -19.20 6.28 -1.73
C GLU A 52 -20.20 5.42 -0.93
N GLU A 53 -21.46 5.40 -1.35
CA GLU A 53 -22.50 4.56 -0.75
C GLU A 53 -22.21 3.06 -0.97
N ALA A 54 -21.88 2.68 -2.21
CA ALA A 54 -21.55 1.30 -2.54
C ALA A 54 -20.32 0.80 -1.78
N ILE A 55 -19.30 1.64 -1.62
CA ILE A 55 -18.10 1.33 -0.83
C ILE A 55 -18.44 1.15 0.64
N ALA A 56 -19.26 2.05 1.21
CA ALA A 56 -19.68 1.95 2.59
C ALA A 56 -20.45 0.66 2.87
N ASP A 57 -21.33 0.24 1.97
CA ASP A 57 -22.06 -1.03 2.09
C ASP A 57 -21.14 -2.24 1.96
N PHE A 58 -20.19 -2.20 1.03
CA PHE A 58 -19.20 -3.24 0.88
C PHE A 58 -18.33 -3.40 2.14
N GLU A 59 -17.87 -2.30 2.72
CA GLU A 59 -17.06 -2.33 3.94
C GLU A 59 -17.83 -2.84 5.16
N LYS A 60 -19.15 -2.62 5.23
CA LYS A 60 -20.00 -3.21 6.27
C LYS A 60 -20.08 -4.73 6.16
N GLU A 61 -20.17 -5.25 4.94
CA GLU A 61 -20.20 -6.69 4.67
C GLU A 61 -18.81 -7.32 4.81
N ASN A 62 -17.75 -6.54 4.65
CA ASN A 62 -16.37 -6.98 4.69
C ASN A 62 -15.55 -6.09 5.65
N PRO A 63 -15.74 -6.21 6.97
CA PRO A 63 -15.15 -5.31 7.96
C PRO A 63 -13.62 -5.39 8.07
N ASP A 64 -13.00 -6.37 7.44
CA ASP A 64 -11.55 -6.56 7.33
C ASP A 64 -10.95 -5.92 6.06
N ILE A 65 -11.78 -5.29 5.23
CA ILE A 65 -11.37 -4.58 4.02
C ILE A 65 -11.68 -3.08 4.15
N GLU A 66 -10.73 -2.25 3.76
CA GLU A 66 -10.87 -0.80 3.66
C GLU A 66 -10.59 -0.38 2.23
N ILE A 67 -11.48 0.41 1.63
CA ILE A 67 -11.30 0.93 0.27
C ILE A 67 -10.88 2.39 0.33
N GLU A 68 -9.68 2.67 -0.14
CA GLU A 68 -9.17 4.02 -0.33
C GLU A 68 -9.62 4.53 -1.70
N TYR A 69 -10.69 5.33 -1.68
CA TYR A 69 -11.35 5.84 -2.87
C TYR A 69 -10.86 7.23 -3.25
N GLU A 70 -10.41 7.38 -4.47
CA GLU A 70 -10.02 8.66 -5.07
C GLU A 70 -10.80 8.88 -6.36
N ASN A 71 -11.34 10.08 -6.52
CA ASN A 71 -12.10 10.49 -7.69
C ASN A 71 -11.41 11.67 -8.36
N ILE A 72 -11.09 11.55 -9.64
CA ILE A 72 -10.38 12.58 -10.41
C ILE A 72 -10.98 12.74 -11.80
N SER A 73 -10.66 13.84 -12.47
CA SER A 73 -11.13 14.06 -13.85
C SER A 73 -10.54 13.07 -14.83
N ASP A 74 -11.23 12.87 -15.95
CA ASP A 74 -10.81 11.99 -17.05
C ASP A 74 -9.39 12.29 -17.53
N GLN A 75 -9.06 13.57 -17.69
CA GLN A 75 -7.72 13.99 -18.14
C GLN A 75 -6.66 13.69 -17.08
N ALA A 76 -6.92 14.02 -15.82
CA ALA A 76 -6.00 13.73 -14.70
C ALA A 76 -5.79 12.22 -14.53
N MET A 77 -6.84 11.41 -14.76
CA MET A 77 -6.76 9.96 -14.71
C MET A 77 -5.75 9.41 -15.72
N LYS A 78 -5.81 9.88 -16.99
CA LYS A 78 -4.88 9.44 -18.05
C LYS A 78 -3.43 9.72 -17.69
N GLU A 79 -3.16 10.92 -17.18
CA GLU A 79 -1.82 11.33 -16.76
C GLU A 79 -1.34 10.51 -15.55
N LYS A 80 -2.19 10.39 -14.53
CA LYS A 80 -1.88 9.65 -13.31
C LYS A 80 -1.62 8.17 -13.57
N LEU A 81 -2.47 7.51 -14.34
CA LEU A 81 -2.31 6.08 -14.67
C LEU A 81 -1.02 5.83 -15.45
N SER A 82 -0.63 6.72 -16.35
CA SER A 82 0.62 6.59 -17.12
C SER A 82 1.84 6.63 -16.18
N VAL A 83 1.84 7.52 -15.21
CA VAL A 83 2.92 7.64 -14.22
C VAL A 83 2.94 6.42 -13.29
N LEU A 84 1.79 6.03 -12.77
CA LEU A 84 1.68 4.89 -11.86
C LEU A 84 2.04 3.56 -12.54
N ALA A 85 1.64 3.38 -13.80
CA ALA A 85 2.01 2.21 -14.58
C ALA A 85 3.52 2.12 -14.81
N ALA A 86 4.17 3.23 -15.11
CA ALA A 86 5.62 3.28 -15.27
C ALA A 86 6.38 2.97 -13.96
N GLY A 87 5.81 3.35 -12.81
CA GLY A 87 6.36 3.08 -11.48
C GLY A 87 6.02 1.70 -10.92
N GLY A 88 5.08 0.97 -11.52
CA GLY A 88 4.59 -0.30 -10.99
C GLY A 88 3.62 -0.15 -9.80
N ASP A 89 3.02 1.02 -9.64
CA ASP A 89 2.18 1.38 -8.50
C ASP A 89 0.71 1.62 -8.90
N LEU A 90 0.21 0.85 -9.86
CA LEU A 90 -1.20 0.95 -10.26
C LEU A 90 -2.14 0.70 -9.09
N PRO A 91 -3.28 1.41 -9.00
CA PRO A 91 -4.34 1.10 -8.05
C PRO A 91 -4.86 -0.33 -8.23
N ASP A 92 -5.45 -0.90 -7.18
CA ASP A 92 -6.05 -2.23 -7.25
C ASP A 92 -7.28 -2.25 -8.16
N ILE A 93 -8.04 -1.15 -8.14
CA ILE A 93 -9.23 -0.96 -8.97
C ILE A 93 -9.12 0.40 -9.67
N PHE A 94 -9.34 0.44 -10.95
CA PHE A 94 -9.39 1.70 -11.70
C PHE A 94 -10.19 1.58 -12.99
N PHE A 95 -10.75 2.71 -13.42
CA PHE A 95 -11.35 2.80 -14.73
C PHE A 95 -10.29 2.97 -15.82
N CYS A 96 -10.48 2.30 -16.93
CA CYS A 96 -9.67 2.47 -18.12
C CYS A 96 -10.56 2.56 -19.38
N TRP A 97 -9.97 3.01 -20.46
CA TRP A 97 -10.66 3.10 -21.76
C TRP A 97 -10.34 1.86 -22.58
N GLY A 98 -11.37 1.31 -23.21
CA GLY A 98 -11.19 0.31 -24.24
C GLY A 98 -10.56 0.95 -25.49
N GLY A 99 -9.49 0.37 -25.99
CA GLY A 99 -8.82 0.78 -27.21
C GLY A 99 -9.51 0.20 -28.46
#